data_e2d502e98196b55cfdff2ff73cabb796
#
_entry.id   e2d502e98196b55cfdff2ff73cabb796
#
_cell.length_a   1.000
_cell.length_b   1.000
_cell.length_c   1.000
_cell.angle_alpha   90.00
_cell.angle_beta   90.00
_cell.angle_gamma   90.00
#
_symmetry.space_group_name_H-M   'P 1'
#
loop_
_entity.id
_entity.type
_entity.pdbx_description
1 polymer ?
#
loop_
_entity_poly.entity_id
_entity_poly.type
_entity_poly.pdbx_seq_one_letter_code
_entity_poly.pdbx_strand_id
1 'polypeptide(L)'
;MEKKRILVIDDDESIRKLMAHMLELEGYQVDTAATGNEAIQKTKSNFYNLAIIDIRLPDMEGTALLTLMQDTVPKIVKIILTGYPALNNAIDAVNKGADGYITKPIIDNAGFLRKIKDHLRKQDESNRYNEEKVAEFVESRIKQLDAKDV
;
A
#
# COMPACT_ATOMS: atom_id res chain seq x y z
N MET A 1 9.73 -16.32 7.53
CA MET A 1 9.43 -15.09 6.76
C MET A 1 8.31 -14.32 7.41
N GLU A 2 8.50 -13.02 7.54
CA GLU A 2 7.46 -12.16 8.07
C GLU A 2 6.28 -12.11 7.09
N LYS A 3 5.07 -12.13 7.65
CA LYS A 3 3.86 -11.96 6.85
C LYS A 3 3.77 -10.51 6.37
N LYS A 4 3.34 -10.32 5.14
CA LYS A 4 2.98 -9.00 4.64
C LYS A 4 1.74 -8.50 5.37
N ARG A 5 1.74 -7.22 5.71
CA ARG A 5 0.65 -6.57 6.46
C ARG A 5 -0.15 -5.66 5.54
N ILE A 6 -1.46 -5.83 5.58
CA ILE A 6 -2.41 -5.09 4.74
C ILE A 6 -3.42 -4.38 5.62
N LEU A 7 -3.70 -3.12 5.31
CA LEU A 7 -4.76 -2.34 5.96
C LEU A 7 -5.92 -2.18 4.98
N VAL A 8 -7.10 -2.64 5.36
CA VAL A 8 -8.34 -2.50 4.57
C VAL A 8 -9.18 -1.38 5.16
N ILE A 9 -9.45 -0.36 4.35
CA ILE A 9 -10.15 0.86 4.78
C ILE A 9 -11.44 0.99 3.98
N ASP A 10 -12.55 0.68 4.62
CA ASP A 10 -13.89 0.71 4.02
C ASP A 10 -14.92 0.89 5.13
N ASP A 11 -15.90 1.77 4.96
CA ASP A 11 -16.94 2.01 5.95
C ASP A 11 -18.01 0.91 5.95
N ASP A 12 -18.13 0.13 4.88
CA ASP A 12 -19.03 -1.02 4.80
C ASP A 12 -18.42 -2.21 5.56
N GLU A 13 -19.01 -2.57 6.68
CA GLU A 13 -18.53 -3.65 7.53
C GLU A 13 -18.47 -4.99 6.79
N SER A 14 -19.48 -5.29 5.97
CA SER A 14 -19.55 -6.55 5.23
C SER A 14 -18.44 -6.66 4.21
N ILE A 15 -18.17 -5.60 3.46
CA ILE A 15 -17.09 -5.55 2.48
C ILE A 15 -15.74 -5.65 3.19
N ARG A 16 -15.56 -4.90 4.26
CA ARG A 16 -14.33 -4.88 5.06
C ARG A 16 -13.99 -6.27 5.58
N LYS A 17 -14.97 -6.95 6.18
CA LYS A 17 -14.80 -8.31 6.70
C LYS A 17 -14.53 -9.34 5.61
N LEU A 18 -15.21 -9.24 4.46
CA LEU A 18 -15.01 -10.15 3.34
C LEU A 18 -13.59 -10.02 2.78
N MET A 19 -13.14 -8.79 2.53
CA MET A 19 -11.79 -8.57 2.03
C MET A 19 -10.73 -9.04 3.02
N ALA A 20 -10.91 -8.74 4.30
CA ALA A 20 -9.97 -9.18 5.33
C ALA A 20 -9.87 -10.71 5.35
N HIS A 21 -11.01 -11.39 5.29
CA HIS A 21 -11.04 -12.87 5.29
C HIS A 21 -10.33 -13.44 4.07
N MET A 22 -10.59 -12.92 2.87
CA MET A 22 -9.93 -13.38 1.65
C MET A 22 -8.42 -13.23 1.72
N LEU A 23 -7.96 -12.09 2.23
CA LEU A 23 -6.53 -11.79 2.33
C LEU A 23 -5.85 -12.63 3.41
N GLU A 24 -6.51 -12.86 4.54
CA GLU A 24 -6.00 -13.72 5.60
C GLU A 24 -5.84 -15.16 5.13
N LEU A 25 -6.76 -15.66 4.31
CA LEU A 25 -6.65 -17.00 3.71
C LEU A 25 -5.42 -17.14 2.81
N GLU A 26 -4.95 -16.05 2.23
CA GLU A 26 -3.73 -16.04 1.42
C GLU A 26 -2.45 -15.89 2.25
N GLY A 27 -2.59 -15.79 3.56
CA GLY A 27 -1.45 -15.72 4.48
C GLY A 27 -1.03 -14.31 4.87
N TYR A 28 -1.78 -13.28 4.50
CA TYR A 28 -1.50 -11.91 4.92
C TYR A 28 -2.00 -11.63 6.33
N GLN A 29 -1.34 -10.71 7.00
CA GLN A 29 -1.82 -10.17 8.26
C GLN A 29 -2.65 -8.92 7.94
N VAL A 30 -3.90 -8.88 8.36
CA VAL A 30 -4.84 -7.83 7.95
C VAL A 30 -5.38 -7.09 9.16
N ASP A 31 -5.26 -5.76 9.12
CA ASP A 31 -5.99 -4.85 10.00
C ASP A 31 -7.04 -4.12 9.18
N THR A 32 -8.05 -3.58 9.83
CA THR A 32 -9.13 -2.87 9.16
C THR A 32 -9.35 -1.50 9.79
N ALA A 33 -9.92 -0.58 9.01
CA ALA A 33 -10.35 0.73 9.47
C ALA A 33 -11.67 1.09 8.80
N ALA A 34 -12.57 1.69 9.55
CA ALA A 34 -13.89 2.11 9.05
C ALA A 34 -13.90 3.56 8.58
N THR A 35 -12.90 4.35 8.96
CA THR A 35 -12.80 5.78 8.67
C THR A 35 -11.37 6.15 8.26
N GLY A 36 -11.22 7.29 7.60
CA GLY A 36 -9.91 7.82 7.27
C GLY A 36 -9.08 8.16 8.50
N ASN A 37 -9.70 8.76 9.52
CA ASN A 37 -9.00 9.08 10.77
C ASN A 37 -8.48 7.84 11.48
N GLU A 38 -9.26 6.77 11.53
CA GLU A 38 -8.82 5.48 12.09
C GLU A 38 -7.62 4.93 11.32
N ALA A 39 -7.67 5.01 9.98
CA ALA A 39 -6.57 4.58 9.12
C ALA A 39 -5.29 5.38 9.40
N ILE A 40 -5.40 6.69 9.50
CA ILE A 40 -4.25 7.56 9.80
C ILE A 40 -3.63 7.17 11.14
N GLN A 41 -4.43 6.95 12.18
CA GLN A 41 -3.93 6.55 13.49
C GLN A 41 -3.23 5.19 13.44
N LYS A 42 -3.81 4.22 12.74
CA LYS A 42 -3.20 2.89 12.59
C LYS A 42 -1.87 2.95 11.85
N THR A 43 -1.76 3.77 10.80
CA THR A 43 -0.50 3.91 10.05
C THR A 43 0.58 4.65 10.83
N LYS A 44 0.24 5.43 11.84
CA LYS A 44 1.23 6.04 12.75
C LYS A 44 1.84 5.03 13.71
N SER A 45 1.06 4.03 14.11
CA SER A 45 1.47 3.05 15.13
C SER A 45 1.98 1.74 14.55
N ASN A 46 1.68 1.43 13.30
CA ASN A 46 1.99 0.16 12.66
C ASN A 46 2.49 0.39 11.25
N PHE A 47 3.37 -0.50 10.80
CA PHE A 47 3.81 -0.57 9.41
C PHE A 47 2.84 -1.46 8.61
N TYR A 48 2.49 -0.99 7.41
CA TYR A 48 1.72 -1.78 6.44
C TYR A 48 2.44 -1.80 5.10
N ASN A 49 2.47 -2.96 4.47
CA ASN A 49 3.02 -3.09 3.12
C ASN A 49 2.07 -2.51 2.07
N LEU A 50 0.77 -2.62 2.31
CA LEU A 50 -0.25 -2.23 1.35
C LEU A 50 -1.51 -1.77 2.09
N ALA A 51 -2.17 -0.74 1.54
CA ALA A 51 -3.49 -0.29 1.98
C ALA A 51 -4.48 -0.33 0.83
N ILE A 52 -5.67 -0.85 1.10
CA ILE A 52 -6.81 -0.83 0.19
C ILE A 52 -7.77 0.22 0.73
N ILE A 53 -8.07 1.24 -0.07
CA ILE A 53 -8.74 2.45 0.40
C ILE A 53 -10.01 2.69 -0.40
N ASP A 54 -11.16 2.66 0.27
CA ASP A 54 -12.42 3.08 -0.33
C ASP A 54 -12.36 4.57 -0.68
N ILE A 55 -12.82 4.92 -1.86
CA ILE A 55 -12.78 6.32 -2.32
C ILE A 55 -13.70 7.22 -1.51
N ARG A 56 -14.78 6.69 -0.95
CA ARG A 56 -15.73 7.44 -0.13
C ARG A 56 -15.76 6.92 1.29
N LEU A 57 -15.19 7.69 2.21
CA LEU A 57 -15.23 7.41 3.63
C LEU A 57 -16.14 8.43 4.32
N PRO A 58 -16.69 8.11 5.53
CA PRO A 58 -17.64 9.03 6.18
C PRO A 58 -17.03 10.36 6.60
N ASP A 59 -15.73 10.39 6.86
CA ASP A 59 -15.01 11.57 7.37
C ASP A 59 -14.12 12.25 6.34
N MET A 60 -13.82 11.62 5.22
CA MET A 60 -13.00 12.21 4.15
C MET A 60 -13.11 11.42 2.85
N GLU A 61 -12.67 12.02 1.74
CA GLU A 61 -12.47 11.29 0.50
C GLU A 61 -11.24 10.37 0.63
N GLY A 62 -11.31 9.16 0.07
CA GLY A 62 -10.18 8.23 0.08
C GLY A 62 -8.94 8.79 -0.61
N THR A 63 -9.12 9.64 -1.63
CA THR A 63 -8.02 10.32 -2.30
C THR A 63 -7.28 11.31 -1.39
N ALA A 64 -7.99 11.96 -0.47
CA ALA A 64 -7.34 12.80 0.54
C ALA A 64 -6.46 11.96 1.48
N LEU A 65 -6.89 10.77 1.81
CA LEU A 65 -6.13 9.84 2.66
C LEU A 65 -4.78 9.46 2.05
N LEU A 66 -4.69 9.40 0.71
CA LEU A 66 -3.42 9.09 0.02
C LEU A 66 -2.28 10.05 0.42
N THR A 67 -2.61 11.32 0.64
CA THR A 67 -1.62 12.34 1.01
C THR A 67 -1.42 12.46 2.52
N LEU A 68 -2.39 12.01 3.31
CA LEU A 68 -2.36 12.13 4.77
C LEU A 68 -1.66 10.94 5.45
N MET A 69 -1.57 9.79 4.77
CA MET A 69 -0.86 8.63 5.32
C MET A 69 0.64 8.87 5.27
N GLN A 70 1.31 8.52 6.37
CA GLN A 70 2.74 8.73 6.50
C GLN A 70 3.55 7.88 5.52
N ASP A 71 4.59 8.47 4.92
CA ASP A 71 5.54 7.73 4.10
C ASP A 71 6.36 6.75 4.96
N THR A 72 6.61 5.58 4.40
CA THR A 72 7.36 4.50 5.06
C THR A 72 8.46 3.96 4.16
N VAL A 73 9.35 3.14 4.72
CA VAL A 73 10.38 2.41 3.98
C VAL A 73 10.27 0.92 4.34
N PRO A 74 9.91 0.05 3.41
CA PRO A 74 9.48 0.33 2.04
C PRO A 74 8.20 1.16 1.99
N LYS A 75 8.03 1.90 0.91
CA LYS A 75 6.86 2.76 0.74
C LYS A 75 5.58 1.92 0.65
N ILE A 76 4.58 2.29 1.45
CA ILE A 76 3.28 1.62 1.44
C ILE A 76 2.64 1.70 0.04
N VAL A 77 2.18 0.56 -0.46
CA VAL A 77 1.41 0.49 -1.71
C VAL A 77 -0.02 0.92 -1.42
N LYS A 78 -0.55 1.87 -2.18
CA LYS A 78 -1.89 2.45 -1.98
C LYS A 78 -2.78 2.11 -3.17
N ILE A 79 -3.85 1.35 -2.90
CA ILE A 79 -4.81 0.92 -3.92
C ILE A 79 -6.17 1.51 -3.59
N ILE A 80 -6.74 2.26 -4.52
CA ILE A 80 -8.09 2.82 -4.39
C ILE A 80 -9.12 1.78 -4.85
N LEU A 81 -10.16 1.61 -4.06
CA LEU A 81 -11.29 0.73 -4.35
C LEU A 81 -12.55 1.57 -4.47
N THR A 82 -13.27 1.46 -5.59
CA THR A 82 -14.45 2.28 -5.81
C THR A 82 -15.54 1.55 -6.61
N GLY A 83 -16.80 1.82 -6.26
CA GLY A 83 -17.98 1.42 -7.04
C GLY A 83 -18.33 2.39 -8.17
N TYR A 84 -17.63 3.53 -8.23
CA TYR A 84 -17.91 4.60 -9.20
C TYR A 84 -16.65 4.93 -9.99
N PRO A 85 -16.33 4.12 -11.03
CA PRO A 85 -15.05 4.28 -11.76
C PRO A 85 -15.13 5.45 -12.76
N ALA A 86 -15.38 6.66 -12.27
CA ALA A 86 -15.32 7.85 -13.10
C ALA A 86 -13.85 8.15 -13.44
N LEU A 87 -13.59 8.48 -14.70
CA LEU A 87 -12.23 8.77 -15.18
C LEU A 87 -11.54 9.86 -14.35
N ASN A 88 -12.28 10.92 -13.99
CA ASN A 88 -11.74 12.01 -13.18
C ASN A 88 -11.26 11.55 -11.81
N ASN A 89 -11.96 10.59 -11.18
CA ASN A 89 -11.55 10.02 -9.88
C ASN A 89 -10.28 9.19 -10.02
N ALA A 90 -10.15 8.44 -11.10
CA ALA A 90 -8.95 7.64 -11.35
C ALA A 90 -7.73 8.53 -11.59
N ILE A 91 -7.87 9.58 -12.39
CA ILE A 91 -6.80 10.56 -12.65
C ILE A 91 -6.38 11.25 -11.34
N ASP A 92 -7.34 11.71 -10.55
CA ASP A 92 -7.08 12.35 -9.27
C ASP A 92 -6.34 11.42 -8.31
N ALA A 93 -6.76 10.16 -8.24
CA ALA A 93 -6.11 9.14 -7.41
C ALA A 93 -4.64 8.93 -7.81
N VAL A 94 -4.36 8.79 -9.10
CA VAL A 94 -2.99 8.63 -9.61
C VAL A 94 -2.15 9.86 -9.28
N ASN A 95 -2.68 11.06 -9.50
CA ASN A 95 -1.98 12.32 -9.20
C ASN A 95 -1.68 12.49 -7.71
N LYS A 96 -2.51 11.93 -6.85
CA LYS A 96 -2.32 11.97 -5.38
C LYS A 96 -1.51 10.80 -4.83
N GLY A 97 -1.00 9.93 -5.68
CA GLY A 97 -0.06 8.88 -5.29
C GLY A 97 -0.64 7.49 -5.13
N ALA A 98 -1.80 7.21 -5.74
CA ALA A 98 -2.31 5.84 -5.79
C ALA A 98 -1.44 4.99 -6.72
N ASP A 99 -1.12 3.77 -6.27
CA ASP A 99 -0.36 2.79 -7.05
C ASP A 99 -1.27 1.89 -7.88
N GLY A 100 -2.53 1.79 -7.50
CA GLY A 100 -3.51 0.96 -8.19
C GLY A 100 -4.93 1.44 -7.97
N TYR A 101 -5.85 0.93 -8.80
CA TYR A 101 -7.24 1.31 -8.81
C TYR A 101 -8.09 0.07 -9.13
N ILE A 102 -9.00 -0.27 -8.24
CA ILE A 102 -9.85 -1.47 -8.37
C ILE A 102 -11.31 -1.05 -8.31
N THR A 103 -12.12 -1.60 -9.20
CA THR A 103 -13.56 -1.32 -9.27
C THR A 103 -14.35 -2.32 -8.43
N LYS A 104 -15.31 -1.82 -7.64
CA LYS A 104 -16.32 -2.64 -6.95
C LYS A 104 -17.47 -2.97 -7.93
N PRO A 105 -18.19 -4.09 -7.73
CA PRO A 105 -17.91 -5.17 -6.79
C PRO A 105 -16.73 -6.02 -7.25
N ILE A 106 -16.09 -6.71 -6.31
CA ILE A 106 -15.04 -7.67 -6.64
C ILE A 106 -15.73 -8.95 -7.10
N ILE A 107 -15.80 -9.14 -8.41
CA ILE A 107 -16.44 -10.31 -9.03
C ILE A 107 -15.43 -11.45 -9.17
N ASP A 108 -14.20 -11.11 -9.56
CA ASP A 108 -13.11 -12.06 -9.75
C ASP A 108 -12.17 -12.02 -8.54
N ASN A 109 -12.44 -12.88 -7.56
CA ASN A 109 -11.64 -12.96 -6.34
C ASN A 109 -10.18 -13.34 -6.64
N ALA A 110 -9.98 -14.29 -7.56
CA ALA A 110 -8.63 -14.72 -7.95
C ALA A 110 -7.86 -13.59 -8.63
N GLY A 111 -8.51 -12.82 -9.49
CA GLY A 111 -7.92 -11.64 -10.14
C GLY A 111 -7.56 -10.55 -9.13
N PHE A 112 -8.43 -10.30 -8.16
CA PHE A 112 -8.17 -9.36 -7.07
C PHE A 112 -6.92 -9.77 -6.29
N LEU A 113 -6.85 -11.03 -5.87
CA LEU A 113 -5.70 -11.55 -5.11
C LEU A 113 -4.40 -11.51 -5.90
N ARG A 114 -4.46 -11.78 -7.23
CA ARG A 114 -3.28 -11.64 -8.10
C ARG A 114 -2.78 -10.21 -8.17
N LYS A 115 -3.67 -9.23 -8.27
CA LYS A 115 -3.28 -7.81 -8.26
C LYS A 115 -2.58 -7.41 -6.98
N ILE A 116 -3.10 -7.84 -5.83
CA ILE A 116 -2.48 -7.59 -4.53
C ILE A 116 -1.08 -8.21 -4.48
N LYS A 117 -0.97 -9.46 -4.88
CA LYS A 117 0.30 -10.19 -4.91
C LYS A 117 1.32 -9.52 -5.83
N ASP A 118 0.89 -9.07 -7.01
CA ASP A 118 1.77 -8.39 -7.96
C ASP A 118 2.30 -7.06 -7.41
N HIS A 119 1.45 -6.27 -6.76
CA HIS A 119 1.88 -5.02 -6.13
C HIS A 119 2.89 -5.26 -5.01
N LEU A 120 2.66 -6.28 -4.19
CA LEU A 120 3.59 -6.63 -3.10
C LEU A 120 4.93 -7.15 -3.65
N ARG A 121 4.90 -7.92 -4.74
CA ARG A 121 6.11 -8.37 -5.41
C ARG A 121 6.93 -7.20 -5.96
N LYS A 122 6.27 -6.24 -6.60
CA LYS A 122 6.92 -5.02 -7.10
C LYS A 122 7.52 -4.19 -5.98
N GLN A 123 6.86 -4.12 -4.83
CA GLN A 123 7.40 -3.45 -3.64
C GLN A 123 8.70 -4.13 -3.18
N ASP A 124 8.71 -5.45 -3.10
CA ASP A 124 9.91 -6.21 -2.71
C ASP A 124 11.05 -6.00 -3.69
N GLU A 125 10.78 -6.04 -5.00
CA GLU A 125 11.79 -5.82 -6.04
C GLU A 125 12.37 -4.40 -5.96
N SER A 126 11.52 -3.40 -5.81
CA SER A 126 11.94 -2.01 -5.69
C SER A 126 12.77 -1.78 -4.42
N ASN A 127 12.36 -2.35 -3.30
CA ASN A 127 13.08 -2.24 -2.03
C ASN A 127 14.45 -2.91 -2.12
N ARG A 128 14.54 -4.09 -2.71
CA ARG A 128 15.81 -4.80 -2.93
C ARG A 128 16.74 -4.00 -3.82
N TYR A 129 16.25 -3.45 -4.91
CA TYR A 129 17.03 -2.60 -5.81
C TYR A 129 17.61 -1.40 -5.08
N ASN A 130 16.80 -0.72 -4.26
CA ASN A 130 17.23 0.44 -3.48
C ASN A 130 18.31 0.06 -2.45
N GLU A 131 18.17 -1.07 -1.78
CA GLU A 131 19.17 -1.59 -0.84
C GLU A 131 20.49 -1.88 -1.53
N GLU A 132 20.45 -2.52 -2.70
CA GLU A 132 21.65 -2.82 -3.50
C GLU A 132 22.35 -1.54 -3.95
N LYS A 133 21.60 -0.53 -4.39
CA LYS A 133 22.16 0.77 -4.81
C LYS A 133 22.82 1.51 -3.66
N VAL A 134 22.20 1.50 -2.47
CA VAL A 134 22.78 2.09 -1.27
C VAL A 134 24.09 1.37 -0.90
N ALA A 135 24.08 0.05 -0.92
CA ALA A 135 25.27 -0.77 -0.60
C ALA A 135 26.42 -0.47 -1.57
N GLU A 136 26.14 -0.40 -2.87
CA GLU A 136 27.14 -0.03 -3.90
C GLU A 136 27.73 1.36 -3.65
N PHE A 137 26.87 2.32 -3.30
CA PHE A 137 27.31 3.69 -3.01
C PHE A 137 28.23 3.73 -1.78
N VAL A 138 27.85 3.07 -0.70
CA VAL A 138 28.61 2.99 0.54
C VAL A 138 29.98 2.34 0.27
N GLU A 139 29.99 1.21 -0.44
CA GLU A 139 31.23 0.50 -0.81
C GLU A 139 32.16 1.39 -1.62
N SER A 140 31.64 2.08 -2.62
CA SER A 140 32.38 3.03 -3.44
C SER A 140 33.01 4.16 -2.60
N ARG A 141 32.27 4.71 -1.64
CA ARG A 141 32.78 5.76 -0.76
C ARG A 141 33.89 5.24 0.16
N ILE A 142 33.77 4.03 0.68
CA ILE A 142 34.81 3.40 1.49
C ILE A 142 36.09 3.24 0.68
N LYS A 143 35.99 2.75 -0.55
CA LYS A 143 37.18 2.61 -1.44
C LYS A 143 37.86 3.96 -1.72
N GLN A 144 37.08 5.03 -1.93
CA GLN A 144 37.64 6.37 -2.13
C GLN A 144 38.36 6.89 -0.90
N LEU A 145 37.82 6.64 0.30
CA LEU A 145 38.46 7.04 1.55
C LEU A 145 39.76 6.28 1.79
N ASP A 146 39.77 4.98 1.55
CA ASP A 146 40.97 4.15 1.69
C ASP A 146 42.07 4.60 0.73
N ALA A 147 41.70 4.98 -0.51
CA ALA A 147 42.66 5.48 -1.49
C ALA A 147 43.28 6.83 -1.11
N LYS A 148 42.60 7.65 -0.31
CA LYS A 148 43.12 8.94 0.17
C LYS A 148 44.07 8.81 1.36
N ASP A 149 43.99 7.73 2.10
CA ASP A 149 44.80 7.49 3.29
C ASP A 149 46.18 6.86 2.97
N VAL A 150 46.46 6.61 1.70
CA VAL A 150 47.72 6.03 1.25
C VAL A 150 48.75 7.11 0.91
#